data_f03794c43e4077cfb5501e9562a4f5fd
#
_entry.id   f03794c43e4077cfb5501e9562a4f5fd
#
_cell.length_a   1.000
_cell.length_b   1.000
_cell.length_c   1.000
_cell.angle_alpha   90.00
_cell.angle_beta   90.00
_cell.angle_gamma   90.00
#
_symmetry.space_group_name_H-M   'P 1'
#
loop_
_entity.id
_entity.type
_entity.pdbx_description
1 polymer ?
#
loop_
_entity_poly.entity_id
_entity_poly.type
_entity_poly.pdbx_seq_one_letter_code
_entity_poly.pdbx_strand_id
1 'polypeptide(L)'
;PEQIIKLVDEMRADFDYIIIDCPAGIEQGFKNAIAAADRAIVVTTPEVSAIRDADRVIGLLEANEIDKIDLIINRIRYDMVKKGDMMSVDDVADILAVPVIGAVPDEEDIVISANQGEPLVAAGSMAGEAFLNICRRISGESVPFMDLDPHRGILVRISGFLKRA
;
A
#
# COMPACT_ATOMS: atom_id res chain seq x y z
N PRO A 1 13.41 17.66 13.65
CA PRO A 1 13.00 17.94 12.26
C PRO A 1 14.14 18.49 11.40
N GLU A 2 14.87 19.52 11.86
CA GLU A 2 15.90 20.23 11.05
C GLU A 2 16.96 19.31 10.46
N GLN A 3 17.41 18.29 11.19
CA GLN A 3 18.44 17.36 10.72
C GLN A 3 17.93 16.46 9.59
N ILE A 4 16.68 16.00 9.66
CA ILE A 4 16.10 15.16 8.61
C ILE A 4 15.83 15.97 7.35
N ILE A 5 15.36 17.22 7.49
CA ILE A 5 15.16 18.15 6.38
C ILE A 5 16.50 18.35 5.64
N LYS A 6 17.56 18.69 6.38
CA LYS A 6 18.89 18.89 5.79
C LYS A 6 19.39 17.62 5.08
N LEU A 7 19.24 16.45 5.69
CA LEU A 7 19.65 15.17 5.08
C LEU A 7 18.90 14.92 3.77
N VAL A 8 17.56 15.08 3.78
CA VAL A 8 16.74 14.88 2.59
C VAL A 8 17.11 15.88 1.49
N ASP A 9 17.36 17.15 1.84
CA ASP A 9 17.75 18.17 0.87
C ASP A 9 19.11 17.85 0.22
N GLU A 10 20.08 17.34 1.00
CA GLU A 10 21.36 16.87 0.46
C GLU A 10 21.20 15.68 -0.50
N MET A 11 20.24 14.77 -0.24
CA MET A 11 19.98 13.59 -1.07
C MET A 11 19.18 13.89 -2.35
N ARG A 12 18.43 14.99 -2.41
CA ARG A 12 17.57 15.34 -3.55
C ARG A 12 18.30 15.43 -4.89
N ALA A 13 19.59 15.74 -4.88
CA ALA A 13 20.40 15.85 -6.10
C ALA A 13 20.80 14.47 -6.66
N ASP A 14 20.84 13.44 -5.84
CA ASP A 14 21.41 12.14 -6.17
C ASP A 14 20.33 11.04 -6.36
N PHE A 15 19.08 11.27 -5.91
CA PHE A 15 18.02 10.26 -5.90
C PHE A 15 16.70 10.77 -6.49
N ASP A 16 16.10 9.97 -7.37
CA ASP A 16 14.76 10.24 -7.92
C ASP A 16 13.65 10.06 -6.86
N TYR A 17 13.86 9.13 -5.91
CA TYR A 17 12.94 8.84 -4.81
C TYR A 17 13.70 8.69 -3.50
N ILE A 18 13.18 9.32 -2.45
CA ILE A 18 13.66 9.18 -1.07
C ILE A 18 12.48 8.65 -0.25
N ILE A 19 12.62 7.47 0.32
CA ILE A 19 11.57 6.84 1.14
C ILE A 19 11.96 7.02 2.61
N ILE A 20 11.08 7.67 3.37
CA ILE A 20 11.24 7.86 4.81
C ILE A 20 10.33 6.85 5.51
N ASP A 21 10.94 5.83 6.11
CA ASP A 21 10.20 4.87 6.96
C ASP A 21 9.81 5.56 8.27
N CYS A 22 8.51 5.63 8.50
CA CYS A 22 7.94 6.31 9.65
C CYS A 22 7.52 5.29 10.72
N PRO A 23 7.99 5.40 11.97
CA PRO A 23 7.54 4.52 13.03
C PRO A 23 6.03 4.67 13.28
N ALA A 24 5.40 3.60 13.77
CA ALA A 24 3.99 3.62 14.13
C ALA A 24 3.70 4.69 15.19
N GLY A 25 2.53 5.32 15.09
CA GLY A 25 2.07 6.36 16.02
C GLY A 25 2.28 7.77 15.47
N ILE A 26 1.95 8.76 16.30
CA ILE A 26 1.89 10.19 15.93
C ILE A 26 2.85 11.05 16.75
N GLU A 27 3.84 10.41 17.36
CA GLU A 27 4.81 11.03 18.26
C GLU A 27 5.94 11.76 17.48
N GLN A 28 7.07 12.00 18.13
CA GLN A 28 8.18 12.77 17.57
C GLN A 28 8.72 12.16 16.25
N GLY A 29 8.72 10.82 16.13
CA GLY A 29 9.16 10.13 14.91
C GLY A 29 8.32 10.50 13.70
N PHE A 30 6.99 10.51 13.85
CA PHE A 30 6.04 10.96 12.83
C PHE A 30 6.31 12.41 12.43
N LYS A 31 6.42 13.33 13.41
CA LYS A 31 6.70 14.75 13.14
C LYS A 31 8.01 14.98 12.40
N ASN A 32 9.02 14.19 12.70
CA ASN A 32 10.29 14.27 12.00
C ASN A 32 10.17 13.77 10.55
N ALA A 33 9.46 12.67 10.32
CA ALA A 33 9.27 12.09 9.00
C ALA A 33 8.51 13.04 8.07
N ILE A 34 7.39 13.61 8.51
CA ILE A 34 6.56 14.49 7.68
C ILE A 34 7.23 15.84 7.38
N ALA A 35 8.13 16.31 8.26
CA ALA A 35 8.78 17.61 8.10
C ALA A 35 9.65 17.72 6.83
N ALA A 36 10.08 16.59 6.24
CA ALA A 36 10.90 16.54 5.03
C ALA A 36 10.20 15.86 3.85
N ALA A 37 8.94 15.46 4.02
CA ALA A 37 8.19 14.70 3.03
C ALA A 37 7.40 15.62 2.09
N ASP A 38 7.41 15.32 0.80
CA ASP A 38 6.59 16.00 -0.22
C ASP A 38 5.26 15.27 -0.46
N ARG A 39 5.18 13.99 -0.01
CA ARG A 39 4.04 13.08 -0.21
C ARG A 39 4.00 12.07 0.93
N ALA A 40 2.82 11.63 1.30
CA ALA A 40 2.65 10.58 2.28
C ALA A 40 1.92 9.37 1.66
N ILE A 41 2.31 8.19 2.09
CA ILE A 41 1.60 6.96 1.80
C ILE A 41 1.14 6.38 3.13
N VAL A 42 -0.17 6.39 3.35
CA VAL A 42 -0.79 5.78 4.53
C VAL A 42 -1.05 4.31 4.24
N VAL A 43 -0.57 3.44 5.11
CA VAL A 43 -0.80 1.99 5.01
C VAL A 43 -1.71 1.58 6.14
N THR A 44 -2.85 0.98 5.79
CA THR A 44 -3.83 0.49 6.78
C THR A 44 -4.29 -0.93 6.45
N THR A 45 -5.02 -1.55 7.36
CA THR A 45 -5.73 -2.81 7.14
C THR A 45 -7.23 -2.56 7.14
N PRO A 46 -8.07 -3.42 6.52
CA PRO A 46 -9.51 -3.22 6.41
C PRO A 46 -10.26 -3.60 7.72
N GLU A 47 -9.75 -3.11 8.83
CA GLU A 47 -10.28 -3.30 10.18
C GLU A 47 -10.68 -1.96 10.79
N VAL A 48 -11.81 -1.91 11.49
CA VAL A 48 -12.39 -0.66 12.03
C VAL A 48 -11.40 0.15 12.86
N SER A 49 -10.59 -0.50 13.71
CA SER A 49 -9.58 0.17 14.53
C SER A 49 -8.47 0.80 13.68
N ALA A 50 -7.96 0.05 12.70
CA ALA A 50 -6.89 0.53 11.82
C ALA A 50 -7.36 1.69 10.93
N ILE A 51 -8.60 1.65 10.48
CA ILE A 51 -9.20 2.73 9.68
C ILE A 51 -9.35 4.02 10.51
N ARG A 52 -9.77 3.92 11.77
CA ARG A 52 -9.83 5.09 12.67
C ARG A 52 -8.44 5.71 12.92
N ASP A 53 -7.43 4.87 13.07
CA ASP A 53 -6.06 5.34 13.23
C ASP A 53 -5.54 5.99 11.93
N ALA A 54 -5.85 5.41 10.77
CA ALA A 54 -5.51 5.98 9.47
C ALA A 54 -6.20 7.34 9.24
N ASP A 55 -7.50 7.46 9.53
CA ASP A 55 -8.24 8.72 9.44
C ASP A 55 -7.59 9.82 10.29
N ARG A 56 -7.21 9.48 11.52
CA ARG A 56 -6.49 10.41 12.40
C ARG A 56 -5.14 10.83 11.84
N VAL A 57 -4.39 9.89 11.25
CA VAL A 57 -3.10 10.19 10.61
C VAL A 57 -3.28 11.08 9.40
N ILE A 58 -4.28 10.82 8.56
CA ILE A 58 -4.63 11.64 7.39
C ILE A 58 -4.93 13.08 7.83
N GLY A 59 -5.80 13.27 8.83
CA GLY A 59 -6.09 14.61 9.35
C GLY A 59 -4.88 15.34 9.92
N LEU A 60 -3.90 14.60 10.49
CA LEU A 60 -2.63 15.20 10.95
C LEU A 60 -1.70 15.57 9.78
N LEU A 61 -1.68 14.78 8.71
CA LEU A 61 -0.92 15.10 7.50
C LEU A 61 -1.44 16.35 6.83
N GLU A 62 -2.75 16.46 6.65
CA GLU A 62 -3.44 17.64 6.11
C GLU A 62 -3.16 18.89 6.97
N ALA A 63 -3.26 18.76 8.30
CA ALA A 63 -2.96 19.84 9.23
C ALA A 63 -1.49 20.31 9.20
N ASN A 64 -0.58 19.49 8.64
CA ASN A 64 0.82 19.82 8.40
C ASN A 64 1.15 20.11 6.93
N GLU A 65 0.12 20.46 6.13
CA GLU A 65 0.27 20.91 4.75
C GLU A 65 0.84 19.83 3.80
N ILE A 66 0.63 18.54 4.12
CA ILE A 66 0.91 17.44 3.19
C ILE A 66 -0.34 17.19 2.35
N ASP A 67 -0.39 17.76 1.17
CA ASP A 67 -1.56 17.69 0.26
C ASP A 67 -1.61 16.40 -0.56
N LYS A 68 -0.45 15.74 -0.76
CA LYS A 68 -0.36 14.51 -1.54
C LYS A 68 -0.36 13.31 -0.61
N ILE A 69 -1.54 12.77 -0.35
CA ILE A 69 -1.73 11.60 0.50
C ILE A 69 -2.31 10.48 -0.34
N ASP A 70 -1.69 9.32 -0.30
CA ASP A 70 -2.14 8.10 -0.94
C ASP A 70 -2.36 6.99 0.07
N LEU A 71 -3.21 6.03 -0.29
CA LEU A 71 -3.59 4.93 0.58
C LEU A 71 -3.16 3.58 -0.02
N ILE A 72 -2.59 2.73 0.82
CA ILE A 72 -2.41 1.30 0.57
C ILE A 72 -3.24 0.54 1.60
N ILE A 73 -4.10 -0.35 1.11
CA ILE A 73 -4.89 -1.24 1.96
C ILE A 73 -4.19 -2.60 1.95
N ASN A 74 -3.67 -3.00 3.10
CA ASN A 74 -2.86 -4.19 3.27
C ASN A 74 -3.65 -5.31 3.96
N ARG A 75 -3.22 -6.56 3.79
CA ARG A 75 -3.76 -7.76 4.45
C ARG A 75 -5.23 -8.01 4.14
N ILE A 76 -5.61 -7.84 2.88
CA ILE A 76 -6.98 -8.09 2.42
C ILE A 76 -7.20 -9.59 2.28
N ARG A 77 -8.22 -10.10 2.95
CA ARG A 77 -8.68 -11.48 2.86
C ARG A 77 -9.94 -11.54 2.03
N TYR A 78 -9.78 -11.93 0.76
CA TYR A 78 -10.87 -11.97 -0.21
C TYR A 78 -12.09 -12.77 0.26
N ASP A 79 -11.86 -13.92 0.90
CA ASP A 79 -12.91 -14.78 1.44
C ASP A 79 -13.76 -14.09 2.52
N MET A 80 -13.15 -13.24 3.34
CA MET A 80 -13.84 -12.45 4.37
C MET A 80 -14.60 -11.28 3.76
N VAL A 81 -14.00 -10.57 2.80
CA VAL A 81 -14.67 -9.48 2.06
C VAL A 81 -15.93 -10.02 1.36
N LYS A 82 -15.82 -11.16 0.68
CA LYS A 82 -16.95 -11.81 -0.02
C LYS A 82 -18.10 -12.21 0.91
N LYS A 83 -17.80 -12.56 2.16
CA LYS A 83 -18.80 -12.89 3.19
C LYS A 83 -19.38 -11.67 3.91
N GLY A 84 -18.79 -10.49 3.73
CA GLY A 84 -19.16 -9.30 4.48
C GLY A 84 -18.56 -9.22 5.89
N ASP A 85 -17.57 -10.08 6.20
CA ASP A 85 -16.87 -10.12 7.49
C ASP A 85 -15.66 -9.15 7.54
N MET A 86 -15.29 -8.58 6.40
CA MET A 86 -14.20 -7.60 6.24
C MET A 86 -14.64 -6.52 5.25
N MET A 87 -14.26 -5.28 5.49
CA MET A 87 -14.51 -4.18 4.57
C MET A 87 -13.80 -4.40 3.23
N SER A 88 -14.46 -4.01 2.14
CA SER A 88 -13.88 -4.00 0.81
C SER A 88 -12.91 -2.82 0.63
N VAL A 89 -12.16 -2.84 -0.47
CA VAL A 89 -11.30 -1.71 -0.87
C VAL A 89 -12.12 -0.45 -1.06
N ASP A 90 -13.30 -0.57 -1.69
CA ASP A 90 -14.19 0.55 -1.95
C ASP A 90 -14.76 1.12 -0.65
N ASP A 91 -15.16 0.28 0.31
CA ASP A 91 -15.65 0.74 1.63
C ASP A 91 -14.58 1.58 2.36
N VAL A 92 -13.32 1.10 2.35
CA VAL A 92 -12.21 1.82 3.01
C VAL A 92 -11.88 3.12 2.27
N ALA A 93 -11.89 3.10 0.94
CA ALA A 93 -11.65 4.29 0.12
C ALA A 93 -12.72 5.37 0.36
N ASP A 94 -13.99 4.97 0.44
CA ASP A 94 -15.11 5.88 0.70
C ASP A 94 -15.03 6.50 2.11
N ILE A 95 -14.57 5.73 3.10
CA ILE A 95 -14.43 6.22 4.49
C ILE A 95 -13.29 7.22 4.61
N LEU A 96 -12.11 6.88 4.06
CA LEU A 96 -10.90 7.69 4.24
C LEU A 96 -10.78 8.83 3.22
N ALA A 97 -11.54 8.79 2.12
CA ALA A 97 -11.63 9.83 1.08
C ALA A 97 -10.28 10.27 0.49
N VAL A 98 -9.28 9.39 0.48
CA VAL A 98 -7.97 9.61 -0.16
C VAL A 98 -7.73 8.58 -1.27
N PRO A 99 -6.93 8.92 -2.30
CA PRO A 99 -6.66 8.03 -3.42
C PRO A 99 -6.03 6.71 -2.99
N VAL A 100 -6.61 5.58 -3.38
CA VAL A 100 -6.01 4.26 -3.19
C VAL A 100 -5.01 4.00 -4.31
N ILE A 101 -3.76 3.69 -3.96
CA ILE A 101 -2.71 3.31 -4.92
C ILE A 101 -2.36 1.82 -4.84
N GLY A 102 -2.86 1.11 -3.84
CA GLY A 102 -2.60 -0.32 -3.69
C GLY A 102 -3.58 -1.05 -2.80
N ALA A 103 -3.84 -2.30 -3.20
CA ALA A 103 -4.59 -3.28 -2.44
C ALA A 103 -3.76 -4.57 -2.41
N VAL A 104 -3.30 -4.97 -1.22
CA VAL A 104 -2.37 -6.09 -1.03
C VAL A 104 -3.09 -7.23 -0.31
N PRO A 105 -3.17 -8.43 -0.91
CA PRO A 105 -3.77 -9.59 -0.26
C PRO A 105 -2.93 -10.08 0.92
N ASP A 106 -3.60 -10.76 1.88
CA ASP A 106 -2.95 -11.45 2.99
C ASP A 106 -2.47 -12.84 2.49
N GLU A 107 -1.20 -12.97 2.18
CA GLU A 107 -0.58 -14.18 1.64
C GLU A 107 0.59 -14.66 2.50
N GLU A 108 0.76 -15.98 2.60
CA GLU A 108 1.86 -16.61 3.35
C GLU A 108 3.23 -16.27 2.75
N ASP A 109 3.30 -16.05 1.45
CA ASP A 109 4.53 -15.69 0.73
C ASP A 109 5.17 -14.41 1.26
N ILE A 110 4.38 -13.48 1.81
CA ILE A 110 4.89 -12.26 2.46
C ILE A 110 5.77 -12.62 3.65
N VAL A 111 5.30 -13.54 4.49
CA VAL A 111 6.03 -13.99 5.68
C VAL A 111 7.25 -14.82 5.29
N ILE A 112 7.10 -15.69 4.29
CA ILE A 112 8.17 -16.55 3.80
C ILE A 112 9.31 -15.71 3.23
N SER A 113 9.01 -14.79 2.31
CA SER A 113 10.00 -13.89 1.70
C SER A 113 10.70 -13.01 2.74
N ALA A 114 9.94 -12.46 3.69
CA ALA A 114 10.50 -11.65 4.78
C ALA A 114 11.49 -12.45 5.64
N ASN A 115 11.16 -13.69 5.98
CA ASN A 115 12.04 -14.56 6.77
C ASN A 115 13.30 -15.02 6.01
N GLN A 116 13.21 -15.09 4.68
CA GLN A 116 14.33 -15.44 3.81
C GLN A 116 15.20 -14.23 3.45
N GLY A 117 14.72 -13.01 3.71
CA GLY A 117 15.37 -11.77 3.30
C GLY A 117 15.30 -11.55 1.78
N GLU A 118 14.36 -12.18 1.10
CA GLU A 118 14.17 -12.06 -0.34
C GLU A 118 13.03 -11.07 -0.67
N PRO A 119 13.18 -10.25 -1.74
CA PRO A 119 12.12 -9.36 -2.16
C PRO A 119 10.89 -10.14 -2.62
N LEU A 120 9.72 -9.85 -2.04
CA LEU A 120 8.44 -10.50 -2.37
C LEU A 120 8.09 -10.42 -3.87
N VAL A 121 8.48 -9.33 -4.54
CA VAL A 121 8.25 -9.13 -5.99
C VAL A 121 8.89 -10.21 -6.87
N ALA A 122 9.89 -10.94 -6.37
CA ALA A 122 10.51 -12.05 -7.06
C ALA A 122 9.75 -13.38 -6.93
N ALA A 123 8.83 -13.48 -5.97
CA ALA A 123 8.13 -14.73 -5.66
C ALA A 123 7.01 -15.10 -6.66
N GLY A 124 6.57 -14.17 -7.52
CA GLY A 124 5.47 -14.38 -8.48
C GLY A 124 4.10 -14.59 -7.84
N SER A 125 3.93 -14.15 -6.58
CA SER A 125 2.68 -14.17 -5.83
C SER A 125 1.78 -12.99 -6.19
N MET A 126 0.48 -13.05 -5.81
CA MET A 126 -0.44 -11.92 -6.00
C MET A 126 0.00 -10.70 -5.18
N ALA A 127 0.49 -10.90 -3.97
CA ALA A 127 1.03 -9.83 -3.15
C ALA A 127 2.27 -9.19 -3.79
N GLY A 128 3.17 -10.00 -4.38
CA GLY A 128 4.33 -9.51 -5.13
C GLY A 128 3.93 -8.65 -6.33
N GLU A 129 2.93 -9.09 -7.10
CA GLU A 129 2.36 -8.32 -8.21
C GLU A 129 1.68 -7.03 -7.73
N ALA A 130 0.97 -7.08 -6.60
CA ALA A 130 0.35 -5.89 -6.00
C ALA A 130 1.41 -4.84 -5.63
N PHE A 131 2.51 -5.22 -5.01
CA PHE A 131 3.62 -4.30 -4.69
C PHE A 131 4.27 -3.73 -5.95
N LEU A 132 4.50 -4.55 -6.99
CA LEU A 132 5.03 -4.07 -8.26
C LEU A 132 4.11 -3.02 -8.88
N ASN A 133 2.80 -3.27 -8.88
CA ASN A 133 1.80 -2.34 -9.42
C ASN A 133 1.70 -1.05 -8.59
N ILE A 134 1.92 -1.10 -7.26
CA ILE A 134 2.05 0.08 -6.41
C ILE A 134 3.27 0.91 -6.85
N CYS A 135 4.43 0.29 -7.01
CA CYS A 135 5.64 0.99 -7.48
C CYS A 135 5.41 1.68 -8.83
N ARG A 136 4.75 1.01 -9.77
CA ARG A 136 4.42 1.60 -11.09
C ARG A 136 3.50 2.81 -10.96
N ARG A 137 2.48 2.75 -10.08
CA ARG A 137 1.60 3.90 -9.82
C ARG A 137 2.34 5.06 -9.15
N ILE A 138 3.24 4.78 -8.22
CA ILE A 138 4.11 5.80 -7.61
C ILE A 138 4.96 6.48 -8.68
N SER A 139 5.44 5.73 -9.67
CA SER A 139 6.20 6.25 -10.81
C SER A 139 5.35 6.96 -11.87
N GLY A 140 4.04 7.09 -11.64
CA GLY A 140 3.12 7.83 -12.53
C GLY A 140 2.48 6.99 -13.64
N GLU A 141 2.66 5.66 -13.64
CA GLU A 141 2.00 4.79 -14.59
C GLU A 141 0.52 4.57 -14.23
N SER A 142 -0.32 4.55 -15.25
CA SER A 142 -1.73 4.16 -15.10
C SER A 142 -1.84 2.62 -15.15
N VAL A 143 -1.95 2.00 -13.98
CA VAL A 143 -2.07 0.55 -13.83
C VAL A 143 -3.44 0.21 -13.23
N PRO A 144 -4.27 -0.64 -13.88
CA PRO A 144 -5.53 -1.06 -13.31
C PRO A 144 -5.33 -1.86 -12.02
N PHE A 145 -6.32 -1.83 -11.12
CA PHE A 145 -6.29 -2.68 -9.93
C PHE A 145 -6.44 -4.14 -10.31
N MET A 146 -5.75 -4.99 -9.58
CA MET A 146 -5.86 -6.43 -9.72
C MET A 146 -7.18 -6.92 -9.12
N ASP A 147 -7.72 -7.97 -9.72
CA ASP A 147 -8.79 -8.74 -9.08
C ASP A 147 -8.16 -9.66 -8.02
N LEU A 148 -8.54 -9.47 -6.77
CA LEU A 148 -8.00 -10.23 -5.64
C LEU A 148 -8.70 -11.60 -5.45
N ASP A 149 -9.60 -12.01 -6.38
CA ASP A 149 -10.22 -13.33 -6.35
C ASP A 149 -9.20 -14.42 -6.75
N PRO A 150 -8.71 -15.25 -5.82
CA PRO A 150 -7.72 -16.28 -6.12
C PRO A 150 -8.26 -17.37 -7.05
N HIS A 151 -9.58 -17.49 -7.20
CA HIS A 151 -10.22 -18.52 -8.03
C HIS A 151 -10.39 -18.08 -9.48
N ARG A 152 -10.34 -16.78 -9.78
CA ARG A 152 -10.50 -16.27 -11.16
C ARG A 152 -9.34 -16.62 -12.07
N GLY A 153 -8.12 -16.64 -11.55
CA GLY A 153 -6.92 -17.04 -12.28
C GLY A 153 -6.93 -18.50 -12.75
N ILE A 154 -7.56 -19.39 -11.99
CA ILE A 154 -7.70 -20.81 -12.32
C ILE A 154 -8.70 -21.03 -13.46
N LEU A 155 -9.82 -20.31 -13.45
CA LEU A 155 -10.84 -20.39 -14.50
C LEU A 155 -10.35 -19.89 -15.86
N VAL A 156 -9.53 -18.84 -15.89
CA VAL A 156 -8.91 -18.32 -17.12
C VAL A 156 -7.89 -19.33 -17.69
N ARG A 157 -7.12 -20.01 -16.83
CA ARG A 157 -6.18 -21.07 -17.26
C ARG A 157 -6.90 -22.29 -17.83
N ILE A 158 -8.02 -22.72 -17.24
CA ILE A 158 -8.81 -23.87 -17.70
C ILE A 158 -9.54 -23.54 -19.01
N SER A 159 -10.09 -22.33 -19.17
CA SER A 159 -10.75 -21.90 -20.43
C SER A 159 -9.76 -21.76 -21.59
N GLY A 160 -8.50 -21.41 -21.33
CA GLY A 160 -7.42 -21.37 -22.32
C GLY A 160 -6.98 -22.77 -22.80
N PHE A 161 -7.12 -23.80 -21.97
CA PHE A 161 -6.80 -25.18 -22.33
C PHE A 161 -7.92 -25.82 -23.17
N LEU A 162 -9.19 -25.49 -22.90
CA LEU A 162 -10.37 -26.00 -23.63
C LEU A 162 -10.56 -25.36 -25.02
N LYS A 163 -9.89 -24.25 -25.34
CA LYS A 163 -9.92 -23.62 -26.67
C LYS A 163 -8.81 -24.11 -27.61
N ARG A 164 -7.94 -25.02 -27.16
CA ARG A 164 -6.85 -25.63 -27.95
C ARG A 164 -7.00 -27.13 -28.19
N ALA A 165 -8.13 -27.71 -27.86
CA ALA A 165 -8.48 -29.10 -28.19
C ALA A 165 -9.50 -29.17 -29.34
#